data_76abc253318829027d848659747a476e
#
_entry.id   76abc253318829027d848659747a476e
#
_cell.length_a   1.000
_cell.length_b   1.000
_cell.length_c   1.000
_cell.angle_alpha   90.00
_cell.angle_beta   90.00
_cell.angle_gamma   90.00
#
_symmetry.space_group_name_H-M   'P 1'
#
loop_
_entity.id
_entity.type
_entity.pdbx_description
1 polymer ?
#
loop_
_entity_poly.entity_id
_entity_poly.type
_entity_poly.pdbx_seq_one_letter_code
_entity_poly.pdbx_strand_id
1 'polypeptide(L)'
;MADWAREPFFSIVLSLIFPPYFVAVVAADPVRGTALWGYGLAAASALLVLVSPFAGAAADSTGSRKPWIVACVAGAVAALASLWWATATPGRLAWVLVSCALAQLAIELSRVFSDSMVLRVAPRERVGDLSGLAVGLGFVASFLYLLGTFAFDSLGGRNVSVLSGAWLLVFILPLLCFCPDFPRVERSWAESRRESLARLRRSLQDLVRVPQVGRFLLARMIYWDGMMGLFSFMAILASSRLAWRASEISVFGLLGLLAGAAGGVTGGALDRRFGSKRTLLLALAVMLLVSVVMLLVLPAPAPRPAGVALLAARGDLVFLALAIVASACLGAILAASRSMMVRLSPADRLGEFFGLYVMVGRASSFAAPLLVALATTASGNQTMGVFGVALTFMLLGLVLLGRVQERQVP
;
A
#
# COMPACT_ATOMS: atom_id res chain seq x y z
N MET A 1 9.68 3.46 14.02
CA MET A 1 9.83 4.90 13.71
C MET A 1 9.77 5.21 12.22
N ALA A 2 10.50 4.48 11.35
CA ALA A 2 10.46 4.76 9.91
C ALA A 2 9.06 4.57 9.29
N ASP A 3 8.36 3.49 9.63
CA ASP A 3 6.99 3.27 9.15
C ASP A 3 6.00 4.26 9.76
N TRP A 4 6.18 4.67 11.03
CA TRP A 4 5.45 5.77 11.64
C TRP A 4 5.53 7.07 10.81
N ALA A 5 6.71 7.39 10.29
CA ALA A 5 6.91 8.59 9.50
C ALA A 5 6.24 8.53 8.11
N ARG A 6 6.17 7.35 7.49
CA ARG A 6 5.79 7.16 6.08
C ARG A 6 4.36 6.71 5.85
N GLU A 7 3.81 5.92 6.80
CA GLU A 7 2.51 5.27 6.59
C GLU A 7 1.36 6.24 6.33
N PRO A 8 1.29 7.44 6.98
CA PRO A 8 0.26 8.42 6.66
C PRO A 8 0.24 8.86 5.19
N PHE A 9 1.40 8.91 4.52
CA PHE A 9 1.45 9.23 3.10
C PHE A 9 0.72 8.15 2.25
N PHE A 10 1.00 6.87 2.49
CA PHE A 10 0.39 5.79 1.72
C PHE A 10 -1.10 5.64 2.01
N SER A 11 -1.45 5.60 3.30
CA SER A 11 -2.82 5.35 3.72
C SER A 11 -3.73 6.55 3.49
N ILE A 12 -3.26 7.77 3.75
CA ILE A 12 -4.11 8.96 3.76
C ILE A 12 -3.94 9.77 2.47
N VAL A 13 -2.70 10.09 2.08
CA VAL A 13 -2.47 10.94 0.91
C VAL A 13 -2.73 10.16 -0.37
N LEU A 14 -2.11 9.00 -0.57
CA LEU A 14 -2.22 8.24 -1.83
C LEU A 14 -3.54 7.49 -2.00
N SER A 15 -4.22 7.10 -0.90
CA SER A 15 -5.37 6.22 -1.00
C SER A 15 -6.70 6.86 -0.57
N LEU A 16 -6.68 7.84 0.35
CA LEU A 16 -7.90 8.28 1.01
C LEU A 16 -8.34 9.69 0.63
N ILE A 17 -7.53 10.72 0.88
CA ILE A 17 -7.96 12.13 0.79
C ILE A 17 -7.58 12.79 -0.52
N PHE A 18 -6.33 12.61 -0.97
CA PHE A 18 -5.84 13.32 -2.16
C PHE A 18 -6.40 12.76 -3.48
N PRO A 19 -6.62 11.45 -3.68
CA PRO A 19 -7.16 10.93 -4.93
C PRO A 19 -8.55 11.47 -5.28
N PRO A 20 -9.56 11.50 -4.37
CA PRO A 20 -10.84 12.15 -4.64
C PRO A 20 -10.70 13.63 -4.98
N TYR A 21 -9.83 14.36 -4.27
CA TYR A 21 -9.54 15.75 -4.57
C TYR A 21 -8.94 15.93 -5.98
N PHE A 22 -7.97 15.08 -6.34
CA PHE A 22 -7.38 15.10 -7.68
C PHE A 22 -8.43 14.86 -8.76
N VAL A 23 -9.28 13.86 -8.60
CA VAL A 23 -10.31 13.51 -9.58
C VAL A 23 -11.38 14.60 -9.70
N ALA A 24 -11.85 15.13 -8.57
CA ALA A 24 -12.94 16.09 -8.54
C ALA A 24 -12.50 17.51 -8.91
N VAL A 25 -11.32 17.94 -8.48
CA VAL A 25 -10.88 19.34 -8.59
C VAL A 25 -9.83 19.52 -9.70
N VAL A 26 -8.80 18.67 -9.75
CA VAL A 26 -7.68 18.86 -10.68
C VAL A 26 -8.01 18.32 -12.06
N ALA A 27 -8.55 17.11 -12.15
CA ALA A 27 -8.95 16.47 -13.40
C ALA A 27 -10.35 16.91 -13.86
N ALA A 28 -11.22 17.26 -12.92
CA ALA A 28 -12.60 17.67 -13.13
C ALA A 28 -13.44 16.69 -13.99
N ASP A 29 -13.04 15.43 -14.04
CA ASP A 29 -13.70 14.34 -14.76
C ASP A 29 -13.46 13.02 -14.03
N PRO A 30 -14.52 12.34 -13.56
CA PRO A 30 -14.38 11.11 -12.78
C PRO A 30 -13.70 9.97 -13.52
N VAL A 31 -14.01 9.76 -14.79
CA VAL A 31 -13.46 8.64 -15.59
C VAL A 31 -12.01 8.91 -15.94
N ARG A 32 -11.77 10.08 -16.57
CA ARG A 32 -10.42 10.50 -16.97
C ARG A 32 -9.52 10.68 -15.75
N GLY A 33 -10.01 11.28 -14.67
CA GLY A 33 -9.24 11.49 -13.44
C GLY A 33 -8.84 10.18 -12.79
N THR A 34 -9.76 9.20 -12.70
CA THR A 34 -9.46 7.87 -12.16
C THR A 34 -8.42 7.13 -13.01
N ALA A 35 -8.54 7.18 -14.33
CA ALA A 35 -7.59 6.57 -15.23
C ALA A 35 -6.19 7.21 -15.09
N LEU A 36 -6.11 8.55 -15.10
CA LEU A 36 -4.84 9.27 -14.95
C LEU A 36 -4.17 9.02 -13.59
N TRP A 37 -4.97 8.95 -12.52
CA TRP A 37 -4.47 8.57 -11.20
C TRP A 37 -3.84 7.17 -11.22
N GLY A 38 -4.54 6.21 -11.82
CA GLY A 38 -4.04 4.84 -11.98
C GLY A 38 -2.75 4.76 -12.81
N TYR A 39 -2.67 5.51 -13.93
CA TYR A 39 -1.43 5.58 -14.72
C TYR A 39 -0.28 6.21 -13.92
N GLY A 40 -0.54 7.25 -13.12
CA GLY A 40 0.46 7.88 -12.25
C GLY A 40 1.01 6.92 -11.21
N LEU A 41 0.14 6.22 -10.49
CA LEU A 41 0.52 5.19 -9.51
C LEU A 41 1.30 4.04 -10.17
N ALA A 42 0.84 3.58 -11.33
CA ALA A 42 1.49 2.50 -12.08
C ALA A 42 2.89 2.91 -12.53
N ALA A 43 3.04 4.11 -13.09
CA ALA A 43 4.33 4.63 -13.52
C ALA A 43 5.33 4.78 -12.36
N ALA A 44 4.89 5.32 -11.22
CA ALA A 44 5.71 5.44 -10.02
C ALA A 44 6.17 4.07 -9.50
N SER A 45 5.24 3.10 -9.43
CA SER A 45 5.53 1.74 -8.97
C SER A 45 6.44 0.98 -9.95
N ALA A 46 6.21 1.10 -11.25
CA ALA A 46 7.07 0.48 -12.27
C ALA A 46 8.50 1.07 -12.23
N LEU A 47 8.61 2.39 -12.08
CA LEU A 47 9.90 3.05 -11.94
C LEU A 47 10.61 2.60 -10.66
N LEU A 48 9.90 2.42 -9.56
CA LEU A 48 10.44 1.87 -8.32
C LEU A 48 11.05 0.48 -8.52
N VAL A 49 10.32 -0.42 -9.19
CA VAL A 49 10.78 -1.79 -9.48
C VAL A 49 12.09 -1.76 -10.30
N LEU A 50 12.17 -0.87 -11.28
CA LEU A 50 13.35 -0.72 -12.12
C LEU A 50 14.54 -0.09 -11.38
N VAL A 51 14.29 0.93 -10.55
CA VAL A 51 15.35 1.73 -9.89
C VAL A 51 15.85 1.06 -8.61
N SER A 52 15.00 0.34 -7.88
CA SER A 52 15.34 -0.18 -6.54
C SER A 52 16.59 -1.09 -6.50
N PRO A 53 16.88 -1.99 -7.48
CA PRO A 53 18.11 -2.78 -7.47
C PRO A 53 19.37 -1.91 -7.64
N PHE A 54 19.28 -0.87 -8.46
CA PHE A 54 20.40 0.04 -8.70
C PHE A 54 20.64 0.96 -7.50
N ALA A 55 19.55 1.47 -6.90
CA ALA A 55 19.62 2.26 -5.68
C ALA A 55 20.22 1.46 -4.51
N GLY A 56 19.80 0.20 -4.35
CA GLY A 56 20.40 -0.73 -3.39
C GLY A 56 21.88 -0.92 -3.63
N ALA A 57 22.30 -1.18 -4.87
CA ALA A 57 23.72 -1.36 -5.23
C ALA A 57 24.54 -0.08 -4.99
N ALA A 58 23.99 1.10 -5.29
CA ALA A 58 24.65 2.38 -5.03
C ALA A 58 24.83 2.62 -3.53
N ALA A 59 23.83 2.31 -2.72
CA ALA A 59 23.95 2.40 -1.28
C ALA A 59 24.94 1.35 -0.71
N ASP A 60 25.00 0.14 -1.29
CA ASP A 60 25.99 -0.89 -0.92
C ASP A 60 27.42 -0.46 -1.26
N SER A 61 27.65 0.28 -2.35
CA SER A 61 28.98 0.78 -2.73
C SER A 61 29.52 1.83 -1.77
N THR A 62 28.65 2.68 -1.21
CA THR A 62 29.04 3.73 -0.24
C THR A 62 29.09 3.21 1.21
N GLY A 63 28.44 2.09 1.49
CA GLY A 63 28.24 1.54 2.84
C GLY A 63 27.16 2.29 3.63
N SER A 64 27.26 3.60 3.76
CA SER A 64 26.32 4.43 4.54
C SER A 64 24.93 4.51 3.89
N ARG A 65 23.86 4.41 4.69
CA ARG A 65 22.46 4.47 4.27
C ARG A 65 21.80 5.82 4.53
N LYS A 66 22.21 6.49 5.61
CA LYS A 66 21.59 7.76 6.04
C LYS A 66 21.61 8.86 4.98
N PRO A 67 22.70 9.11 4.24
CA PRO A 67 22.70 10.14 3.18
C PRO A 67 21.64 9.89 2.10
N TRP A 68 21.45 8.62 1.71
CA TRP A 68 20.43 8.22 0.74
C TRP A 68 19.01 8.42 1.27
N ILE A 69 18.79 8.10 2.55
CA ILE A 69 17.50 8.34 3.21
C ILE A 69 17.22 9.84 3.26
N VAL A 70 18.19 10.67 3.64
CA VAL A 70 18.05 12.13 3.69
C VAL A 70 17.72 12.69 2.31
N ALA A 71 18.43 12.29 1.27
CA ALA A 71 18.18 12.74 -0.10
C ALA A 71 16.76 12.36 -0.56
N CYS A 72 16.34 11.13 -0.32
CA CYS A 72 15.00 10.66 -0.65
C CYS A 72 13.92 11.42 0.13
N VAL A 73 14.10 11.61 1.44
CA VAL A 73 13.14 12.35 2.28
C VAL A 73 13.06 13.81 1.84
N ALA A 74 14.18 14.47 1.56
CA ALA A 74 14.19 15.85 1.07
C ALA A 74 13.44 15.97 -0.27
N GLY A 75 13.68 15.04 -1.21
CA GLY A 75 12.96 14.98 -2.48
C GLY A 75 11.45 14.74 -2.30
N ALA A 76 11.07 13.84 -1.38
CA ALA A 76 9.67 13.57 -1.07
C ALA A 76 8.98 14.81 -0.45
N VAL A 77 9.62 15.46 0.52
CA VAL A 77 9.10 16.66 1.18
C VAL A 77 8.94 17.80 0.15
N ALA A 78 9.91 18.01 -0.72
CA ALA A 78 9.83 19.01 -1.78
C ALA A 78 8.67 18.72 -2.74
N ALA A 79 8.51 17.46 -3.18
CA ALA A 79 7.42 17.03 -4.03
C ALA A 79 6.05 17.22 -3.36
N LEU A 80 5.90 16.83 -2.07
CA LEU A 80 4.68 17.01 -1.31
C LEU A 80 4.35 18.49 -1.05
N ALA A 81 5.35 19.31 -0.74
CA ALA A 81 5.18 20.76 -0.59
C ALA A 81 4.73 21.42 -1.89
N SER A 82 5.21 20.93 -3.05
CA SER A 82 4.80 21.44 -4.36
C SER A 82 3.32 21.22 -4.66
N LEU A 83 2.67 20.23 -4.01
CA LEU A 83 1.23 19.97 -4.15
C LEU A 83 0.34 21.05 -3.50
N TRP A 84 0.93 22.00 -2.77
CA TRP A 84 0.24 23.22 -2.34
C TRP A 84 -0.41 23.96 -3.52
N TRP A 85 0.24 23.94 -4.68
CA TRP A 85 -0.26 24.57 -5.91
C TRP A 85 -1.15 23.64 -6.76
N ALA A 86 -1.59 22.51 -6.23
CA ALA A 86 -2.55 21.59 -6.89
C ALA A 86 -3.94 22.24 -6.94
N THR A 87 -4.20 23.01 -7.98
CA THR A 87 -5.46 23.72 -8.22
C THR A 87 -6.03 23.35 -9.59
N ALA A 88 -7.31 23.66 -9.83
CA ALA A 88 -8.02 23.45 -11.09
C ALA A 88 -7.53 24.33 -12.25
N THR A 89 -6.21 24.54 -12.38
CA THR A 89 -5.63 25.38 -13.43
C THR A 89 -5.20 24.51 -14.61
N PRO A 90 -5.55 24.87 -15.86
CA PRO A 90 -5.08 24.17 -17.05
C PRO A 90 -3.55 24.03 -17.05
N GLY A 91 -3.05 22.83 -17.38
CA GLY A 91 -1.61 22.54 -17.42
C GLY A 91 -1.00 22.00 -16.11
N ARG A 92 -1.68 22.13 -14.95
CA ARG A 92 -1.17 21.60 -13.67
C ARG A 92 -1.41 20.12 -13.45
N LEU A 93 -2.24 19.46 -14.25
CA LEU A 93 -2.57 18.04 -14.11
C LEU A 93 -1.32 17.16 -14.16
N ALA A 94 -0.47 17.34 -15.19
CA ALA A 94 0.79 16.61 -15.33
C ALA A 94 1.75 16.89 -14.16
N TRP A 95 1.85 18.15 -13.73
CA TRP A 95 2.62 18.55 -12.56
C TRP A 95 2.21 17.80 -11.29
N VAL A 96 0.90 17.75 -11.00
CA VAL A 96 0.38 17.07 -9.81
C VAL A 96 0.69 15.56 -9.85
N LEU A 97 0.47 14.90 -10.99
CA LEU A 97 0.79 13.48 -11.16
C LEU A 97 2.29 13.21 -11.00
N VAL A 98 3.15 14.02 -11.61
CA VAL A 98 4.61 13.88 -11.49
C VAL A 98 5.05 14.10 -10.04
N SER A 99 4.53 15.12 -9.36
CA SER A 99 4.86 15.38 -7.95
C SER A 99 4.42 14.23 -7.04
N CYS A 100 3.22 13.66 -7.22
CA CYS A 100 2.77 12.48 -6.48
C CYS A 100 3.66 11.26 -6.78
N ALA A 101 3.99 11.02 -8.04
CA ALA A 101 4.84 9.90 -8.46
C ALA A 101 6.26 10.03 -7.88
N LEU A 102 6.84 11.23 -7.88
CA LEU A 102 8.14 11.51 -7.29
C LEU A 102 8.12 11.34 -5.76
N ALA A 103 7.07 11.82 -5.08
CA ALA A 103 6.91 11.61 -3.64
C ALA A 103 6.82 10.12 -3.31
N GLN A 104 5.99 9.36 -4.02
CA GLN A 104 5.85 7.92 -3.85
C GLN A 104 7.18 7.20 -4.07
N LEU A 105 7.87 7.48 -5.18
CA LEU A 105 9.15 6.87 -5.52
C LEU A 105 10.21 7.16 -4.44
N ALA A 106 10.31 8.42 -4.02
CA ALA A 106 11.29 8.83 -3.02
C ALA A 106 11.03 8.19 -1.65
N ILE A 107 9.77 8.16 -1.20
CA ILE A 107 9.39 7.52 0.08
C ILE A 107 9.66 6.01 0.04
N GLU A 108 9.31 5.33 -1.06
CA GLU A 108 9.58 3.90 -1.21
C GLU A 108 11.08 3.58 -1.31
N LEU A 109 11.88 4.39 -2.01
CA LEU A 109 13.33 4.23 -2.00
C LEU A 109 13.92 4.45 -0.60
N SER A 110 13.43 5.45 0.15
CA SER A 110 13.86 5.65 1.54
C SER A 110 13.53 4.43 2.41
N ARG A 111 12.44 3.70 2.11
CA ARG A 111 12.07 2.43 2.79
C ARG A 111 13.08 1.33 2.47
N VAL A 112 13.48 1.18 1.21
CA VAL A 112 14.50 0.19 0.81
C VAL A 112 15.79 0.35 1.62
N PHE A 113 16.26 1.59 1.78
CA PHE A 113 17.48 1.86 2.56
C PHE A 113 17.29 1.62 4.06
N SER A 114 16.20 2.07 4.65
CA SER A 114 15.95 1.91 6.09
C SER A 114 15.64 0.47 6.50
N ASP A 115 14.97 -0.32 5.64
CA ASP A 115 14.67 -1.72 5.92
C ASP A 115 15.98 -2.52 6.07
N SER A 116 17.02 -2.17 5.31
CA SER A 116 18.34 -2.79 5.47
C SER A 116 19.00 -2.49 6.81
N MET A 117 18.66 -1.36 7.47
CA MET A 117 19.21 -0.96 8.76
C MET A 117 18.63 -1.74 9.95
N VAL A 118 17.50 -2.43 9.77
CA VAL A 118 16.86 -3.24 10.82
C VAL A 118 17.81 -4.29 11.38
N LEU A 119 18.65 -4.89 10.52
CA LEU A 119 19.66 -5.88 10.91
C LEU A 119 20.78 -5.31 11.79
N ARG A 120 20.93 -3.98 11.89
CA ARG A 120 21.89 -3.31 12.78
C ARG A 120 21.32 -3.07 14.17
N VAL A 121 20.00 -3.05 14.29
CA VAL A 121 19.30 -2.70 15.54
C VAL A 121 18.78 -3.95 16.25
N ALA A 122 18.52 -5.04 15.49
CA ALA A 122 17.91 -6.23 16.02
C ALA A 122 18.63 -7.52 15.58
N PRO A 123 18.74 -8.51 16.47
CA PRO A 123 19.17 -9.84 16.09
C PRO A 123 18.17 -10.45 15.10
N ARG A 124 18.65 -11.33 14.22
CA ARG A 124 17.85 -11.92 13.11
C ARG A 124 16.58 -12.60 13.59
N GLU A 125 16.59 -13.21 14.77
CA GLU A 125 15.46 -13.92 15.39
C GLU A 125 14.28 -12.99 15.73
N ARG A 126 14.55 -11.70 16.00
CA ARG A 126 13.55 -10.67 16.37
C ARG A 126 13.12 -9.76 15.23
N VAL A 127 13.68 -9.92 14.04
CA VAL A 127 13.35 -9.07 12.88
C VAL A 127 11.86 -9.18 12.53
N GLY A 128 11.29 -10.38 12.62
CA GLY A 128 9.85 -10.60 12.36
C GLY A 128 8.94 -9.83 13.33
N ASP A 129 9.23 -9.91 14.64
CA ASP A 129 8.46 -9.24 15.68
C ASP A 129 8.54 -7.72 15.54
N LEU A 130 9.75 -7.20 15.30
CA LEU A 130 9.97 -5.77 15.09
C LEU A 130 9.32 -5.26 13.82
N SER A 131 9.33 -6.03 12.75
CA SER A 131 8.63 -5.70 11.51
C SER A 131 7.11 -5.64 11.73
N GLY A 132 6.55 -6.58 12.49
CA GLY A 132 5.13 -6.58 12.86
C GLY A 132 4.76 -5.34 13.69
N LEU A 133 5.57 -5.03 14.71
CA LEU A 133 5.39 -3.85 15.55
C LEU A 133 5.51 -2.56 14.73
N ALA A 134 6.46 -2.48 13.81
CA ALA A 134 6.68 -1.31 12.96
C ALA A 134 5.44 -1.02 12.08
N VAL A 135 4.86 -2.05 11.47
CA VAL A 135 3.61 -1.93 10.70
C VAL A 135 2.44 -1.49 11.58
N GLY A 136 2.29 -2.11 12.77
CA GLY A 136 1.24 -1.71 13.73
C GLY A 136 1.35 -0.25 14.14
N LEU A 137 2.57 0.21 14.45
CA LEU A 137 2.85 1.62 14.76
C LEU A 137 2.57 2.53 13.56
N GLY A 138 2.81 2.08 12.33
CA GLY A 138 2.46 2.80 11.11
C GLY A 138 0.96 3.06 10.99
N PHE A 139 0.12 2.07 11.27
CA PHE A 139 -1.34 2.24 11.30
C PHE A 139 -1.79 3.20 12.41
N VAL A 140 -1.19 3.13 13.60
CA VAL A 140 -1.47 4.10 14.67
C VAL A 140 -1.08 5.51 14.24
N ALA A 141 0.06 5.68 13.58
CA ALA A 141 0.47 6.98 13.03
C ALA A 141 -0.53 7.51 12.01
N SER A 142 -1.01 6.66 11.09
CA SER A 142 -2.03 7.03 10.11
C SER A 142 -3.36 7.42 10.79
N PHE A 143 -3.75 6.68 11.83
CA PHE A 143 -4.95 7.01 12.61
C PHE A 143 -4.82 8.38 13.28
N LEU A 144 -3.72 8.66 13.97
CA LEU A 144 -3.47 9.95 14.64
C LEU A 144 -3.34 11.10 13.63
N TYR A 145 -2.67 10.84 12.50
CA TYR A 145 -2.55 11.81 11.42
C TYR A 145 -3.93 12.17 10.85
N LEU A 146 -4.75 11.19 10.55
CA LEU A 146 -6.10 11.39 10.03
C LEU A 146 -7.01 12.09 11.04
N LEU A 147 -6.92 11.71 12.33
CA LEU A 147 -7.62 12.40 13.42
C LEU A 147 -7.20 13.86 13.52
N GLY A 148 -5.90 14.16 13.36
CA GLY A 148 -5.39 15.52 13.30
C GLY A 148 -5.96 16.34 12.14
N THR A 149 -6.25 15.71 10.98
CA THR A 149 -6.84 16.42 9.84
C THR A 149 -8.27 16.91 10.10
N PHE A 150 -9.04 16.26 10.98
CA PHE A 150 -10.36 16.74 11.42
C PHE A 150 -10.31 18.06 12.18
N ALA A 151 -9.26 18.27 12.98
CA ALA A 151 -9.10 19.54 13.71
C ALA A 151 -8.89 20.73 12.76
N PHE A 152 -8.57 20.46 11.51
CA PHE A 152 -8.31 21.43 10.45
C PHE A 152 -9.28 21.26 9.28
N ASP A 153 -10.58 21.25 9.54
CA ASP A 153 -11.65 20.95 8.56
C ASP A 153 -11.63 21.87 7.29
N SER A 154 -10.95 23.02 7.37
CA SER A 154 -10.67 23.91 6.22
C SER A 154 -9.55 23.41 5.29
N LEU A 155 -8.87 22.31 5.65
CA LEU A 155 -7.73 21.80 4.91
C LEU A 155 -8.24 20.95 3.71
N GLY A 156 -8.41 21.58 2.56
CA GLY A 156 -8.65 20.85 1.30
C GLY A 156 -7.56 19.81 1.02
N GLY A 157 -7.81 18.88 0.08
CA GLY A 157 -6.91 17.74 -0.21
C GLY A 157 -5.42 18.09 -0.41
N ARG A 158 -5.11 19.31 -0.90
CA ARG A 158 -3.73 19.80 -1.06
C ARG A 158 -2.98 19.99 0.27
N ASN A 159 -3.69 20.45 1.31
CA ASN A 159 -3.08 20.71 2.62
C ASN A 159 -2.66 19.41 3.31
N VAL A 160 -3.44 18.35 3.12
CA VAL A 160 -3.09 17.01 3.63
C VAL A 160 -1.75 16.54 3.07
N SER A 161 -1.44 16.82 1.82
CA SER A 161 -0.15 16.46 1.21
C SER A 161 1.02 17.21 1.84
N VAL A 162 0.88 18.53 2.05
CA VAL A 162 1.92 19.36 2.68
C VAL A 162 2.15 18.95 4.14
N LEU A 163 1.08 18.71 4.89
CA LEU A 163 1.16 18.20 6.27
C LEU A 163 1.86 16.84 6.33
N SER A 164 1.62 15.96 5.34
CA SER A 164 2.31 14.67 5.26
C SER A 164 3.82 14.85 5.05
N GLY A 165 4.24 15.85 4.27
CA GLY A 165 5.65 16.22 4.13
C GLY A 165 6.27 16.68 5.45
N ALA A 166 5.57 17.52 6.20
CA ALA A 166 6.00 17.99 7.53
C ALA A 166 6.06 16.82 8.53
N TRP A 167 5.04 15.96 8.53
CA TRP A 167 5.02 14.73 9.34
C TRP A 167 6.21 13.84 9.05
N LEU A 168 6.46 13.56 7.77
CA LEU A 168 7.60 12.75 7.33
C LEU A 168 8.92 13.35 7.80
N LEU A 169 9.10 14.67 7.66
CA LEU A 169 10.31 15.37 8.05
C LEU A 169 10.57 15.25 9.56
N VAL A 170 9.55 15.47 10.39
CA VAL A 170 9.68 15.43 11.85
C VAL A 170 9.93 14.00 12.34
N PHE A 171 9.13 13.03 11.90
CA PHE A 171 9.15 11.69 12.45
C PHE A 171 10.23 10.76 11.84
N ILE A 172 10.94 11.19 10.79
CA ILE A 172 12.13 10.46 10.30
C ILE A 172 13.39 10.83 11.11
N LEU A 173 13.40 11.97 11.81
CA LEU A 173 14.56 12.43 12.59
C LEU A 173 15.06 11.43 13.63
N PRO A 174 14.20 10.74 14.41
CA PRO A 174 14.68 9.74 15.35
C PRO A 174 15.49 8.61 14.70
N LEU A 175 15.12 8.19 13.49
CA LEU A 175 15.91 7.21 12.75
C LEU A 175 17.25 7.79 12.36
N LEU A 176 17.31 9.01 11.88
CA LEU A 176 18.54 9.66 11.45
C LEU A 176 19.48 9.97 12.62
N CYS A 177 18.93 10.36 13.79
CA CYS A 177 19.74 10.74 14.96
C CYS A 177 20.21 9.53 15.76
N PHE A 178 19.35 8.56 16.02
CA PHE A 178 19.59 7.50 17.01
C PHE A 178 19.95 6.15 16.42
N CYS A 179 19.57 5.84 15.16
CA CYS A 179 19.92 4.55 14.56
C CYS A 179 21.37 4.57 14.08
N PRO A 180 22.19 3.57 14.42
CA PRO A 180 23.57 3.48 13.92
C PRO A 180 23.57 3.20 12.41
N ASP A 181 24.41 3.92 11.67
CA ASP A 181 24.60 3.70 10.23
C ASP A 181 25.62 2.59 9.97
N PHE A 182 25.69 2.12 8.75
CA PHE A 182 26.75 1.22 8.32
C PHE A 182 28.06 1.99 8.12
N PRO A 183 29.22 1.35 8.38
CA PRO A 183 30.51 1.96 8.12
C PRO A 183 30.67 2.27 6.62
N ARG A 184 31.29 3.39 6.31
CA ARG A 184 31.61 3.73 4.93
C ARG A 184 32.56 2.69 4.36
N VAL A 185 32.23 2.17 3.20
CA VAL A 185 33.06 1.22 2.47
C VAL A 185 33.17 1.75 1.04
N GLU A 186 34.38 1.89 0.55
CA GLU A 186 34.62 2.20 -0.85
C GLU A 186 34.65 0.88 -1.64
N ARG A 187 33.51 0.50 -2.20
CA ARG A 187 33.41 -0.61 -3.15
C ARG A 187 33.11 -0.09 -4.53
N SER A 188 33.63 -0.78 -5.56
CA SER A 188 33.25 -0.49 -6.92
C SER A 188 31.75 -0.64 -7.11
N TRP A 189 31.11 0.38 -7.73
CA TRP A 189 29.68 0.30 -8.07
C TRP A 189 29.37 -0.89 -8.99
N ALA A 190 30.28 -1.22 -9.92
CA ALA A 190 30.12 -2.36 -10.81
C ALA A 190 30.08 -3.71 -10.06
N GLU A 191 30.92 -3.89 -9.02
CA GLU A 191 30.90 -5.09 -8.17
C GLU A 191 29.64 -5.17 -7.35
N SER A 192 29.23 -4.08 -6.69
CA SER A 192 27.99 -4.02 -5.90
C SER A 192 26.77 -4.34 -6.74
N ARG A 193 26.67 -3.81 -7.97
CA ARG A 193 25.62 -4.12 -8.93
C ARG A 193 25.60 -5.60 -9.32
N ARG A 194 26.76 -6.15 -9.67
CA ARG A 194 26.88 -7.57 -10.06
C ARG A 194 26.46 -8.50 -8.92
N GLU A 195 26.86 -8.18 -7.70
CA GLU A 195 26.50 -8.94 -6.51
C GLU A 195 25.00 -8.85 -6.21
N SER A 196 24.38 -7.67 -6.32
CA SER A 196 22.94 -7.48 -6.13
C SER A 196 22.11 -8.25 -7.15
N LEU A 197 22.50 -8.23 -8.43
CA LEU A 197 21.86 -9.01 -9.48
C LEU A 197 22.05 -10.52 -9.29
N ALA A 198 23.24 -10.94 -8.85
CA ALA A 198 23.52 -12.36 -8.54
C ALA A 198 22.69 -12.84 -7.32
N ARG A 199 22.48 -12.00 -6.31
CA ARG A 199 21.57 -12.27 -5.17
C ARG A 199 20.13 -12.43 -5.66
N LEU A 200 19.64 -11.50 -6.46
CA LEU A 200 18.29 -11.57 -7.04
C LEU A 200 18.08 -12.87 -7.84
N ARG A 201 19.03 -13.20 -8.71
CA ARG A 201 18.97 -14.44 -9.51
C ARG A 201 18.94 -15.70 -8.61
N ARG A 202 19.77 -15.76 -7.58
CA ARG A 202 19.77 -16.87 -6.61
C ARG A 202 18.42 -16.98 -5.90
N SER A 203 17.89 -15.86 -5.42
CA SER A 203 16.58 -15.82 -4.76
C SER A 203 15.45 -16.33 -5.66
N LEU A 204 15.46 -15.97 -6.95
CA LEU A 204 14.49 -16.50 -7.92
C LEU A 204 14.67 -18.01 -8.19
N GLN A 205 15.92 -18.49 -8.23
CA GLN A 205 16.18 -19.92 -8.39
C GLN A 205 15.70 -20.73 -7.16
N ASP A 206 15.79 -20.16 -5.97
CA ASP A 206 15.32 -20.81 -4.75
C ASP A 206 13.80 -20.97 -4.71
N LEU A 207 13.04 -20.07 -5.35
CA LEU A 207 11.57 -20.24 -5.53
C LEU A 207 11.22 -21.51 -6.32
N VAL A 208 12.05 -21.88 -7.28
CA VAL A 208 11.85 -23.11 -8.07
C VAL A 208 12.14 -24.36 -7.22
N ARG A 209 13.10 -24.26 -6.28
CA ARG A 209 13.48 -25.38 -5.39
C ARG A 209 12.44 -25.68 -4.31
N VAL A 210 11.63 -24.69 -3.92
CA VAL A 210 10.59 -24.84 -2.91
C VAL A 210 9.22 -24.51 -3.54
N PRO A 211 8.63 -25.42 -4.31
CA PRO A 211 7.49 -25.12 -5.19
C PRO A 211 6.24 -24.64 -4.44
N GLN A 212 6.04 -25.05 -3.17
CA GLN A 212 4.90 -24.57 -2.40
C GLN A 212 5.04 -23.09 -2.00
N VAL A 213 6.25 -22.65 -1.67
CA VAL A 213 6.53 -21.22 -1.43
C VAL A 213 6.33 -20.43 -2.71
N GLY A 214 6.86 -20.89 -3.84
CA GLY A 214 6.66 -20.22 -5.14
C GLY A 214 5.19 -20.08 -5.51
N ARG A 215 4.38 -21.14 -5.36
CA ARG A 215 2.92 -21.12 -5.59
C ARG A 215 2.20 -20.15 -4.66
N PHE A 216 2.57 -20.14 -3.37
CA PHE A 216 2.00 -19.22 -2.41
C PHE A 216 2.35 -17.76 -2.73
N LEU A 217 3.61 -17.47 -3.05
CA LEU A 217 4.04 -16.13 -3.41
C LEU A 217 3.35 -15.62 -4.68
N LEU A 218 3.16 -16.48 -5.69
CA LEU A 218 2.40 -16.15 -6.89
C LEU A 218 0.93 -15.85 -6.57
N ALA A 219 0.27 -16.72 -5.80
CA ALA A 219 -1.11 -16.50 -5.36
C ALA A 219 -1.22 -15.17 -4.58
N ARG A 220 -0.29 -14.95 -3.64
CA ARG A 220 -0.22 -13.72 -2.84
C ARG A 220 -0.04 -12.47 -3.70
N MET A 221 0.86 -12.50 -4.65
CA MET A 221 1.09 -11.39 -5.58
C MET A 221 -0.22 -10.97 -6.25
N ILE A 222 -0.95 -11.94 -6.77
CA ILE A 222 -2.17 -11.70 -7.52
C ILE A 222 -3.30 -11.19 -6.60
N TYR A 223 -3.64 -11.89 -5.51
CA TYR A 223 -4.73 -11.42 -4.66
C TYR A 223 -4.39 -10.10 -3.96
N TRP A 224 -3.10 -9.88 -3.63
CA TRP A 224 -2.66 -8.63 -3.02
C TRP A 224 -2.87 -7.43 -3.94
N ASP A 225 -2.50 -7.56 -5.21
CA ASP A 225 -2.70 -6.50 -6.20
C ASP A 225 -4.19 -6.21 -6.38
N GLY A 226 -5.06 -7.24 -6.42
CA GLY A 226 -6.51 -7.05 -6.48
C GLY A 226 -7.06 -6.26 -5.29
N MET A 227 -6.62 -6.61 -4.08
CA MET A 227 -7.02 -5.90 -2.86
C MET A 227 -6.51 -4.46 -2.84
N MET A 228 -5.23 -4.25 -3.14
CA MET A 228 -4.63 -2.91 -3.16
C MET A 228 -5.24 -2.06 -4.26
N GLY A 229 -5.57 -2.64 -5.42
CA GLY A 229 -6.34 -1.98 -6.47
C GLY A 229 -7.69 -1.47 -5.97
N LEU A 230 -8.45 -2.30 -5.23
CA LEU A 230 -9.71 -1.87 -4.64
C LEU A 230 -9.53 -0.73 -3.63
N PHE A 231 -8.65 -0.90 -2.64
CA PHE A 231 -8.44 0.08 -1.57
C PHE A 231 -7.89 1.41 -2.08
N SER A 232 -7.01 1.41 -3.09
CA SER A 232 -6.43 2.63 -3.65
C SER A 232 -7.45 3.51 -4.39
N PHE A 233 -8.54 2.94 -4.87
CA PHE A 233 -9.58 3.66 -5.63
C PHE A 233 -10.92 3.77 -4.91
N MET A 234 -11.08 3.14 -3.75
CA MET A 234 -12.37 3.11 -3.02
C MET A 234 -12.83 4.51 -2.61
N ALA A 235 -11.92 5.37 -2.16
CA ALA A 235 -12.25 6.75 -1.80
C ALA A 235 -12.69 7.60 -3.02
N ILE A 236 -12.10 7.36 -4.19
CA ILE A 236 -12.53 7.98 -5.46
C ILE A 236 -13.98 7.55 -5.78
N LEU A 237 -14.28 6.26 -5.65
CA LEU A 237 -15.63 5.75 -5.89
C LEU A 237 -16.65 6.30 -4.87
N ALA A 238 -16.28 6.39 -3.59
CA ALA A 238 -17.11 6.98 -2.56
C ALA A 238 -17.42 8.46 -2.86
N SER A 239 -16.41 9.23 -3.24
CA SER A 239 -16.58 10.64 -3.62
C SER A 239 -17.43 10.82 -4.88
N SER A 240 -17.16 10.02 -5.93
CA SER A 240 -17.82 10.20 -7.23
C SER A 240 -19.21 9.57 -7.32
N ARG A 241 -19.49 8.49 -6.58
CA ARG A 241 -20.76 7.74 -6.63
C ARG A 241 -21.70 8.09 -5.49
N LEU A 242 -21.16 8.30 -4.28
CA LEU A 242 -21.94 8.63 -3.09
C LEU A 242 -21.87 10.12 -2.76
N ALA A 243 -21.13 10.91 -3.54
CA ALA A 243 -20.87 12.33 -3.29
C ALA A 243 -20.33 12.61 -1.88
N TRP A 244 -19.51 11.68 -1.35
CA TRP A 244 -18.89 11.84 -0.04
C TRP A 244 -17.88 12.98 -0.04
N ARG A 245 -17.94 13.79 1.01
CA ARG A 245 -17.00 14.87 1.29
C ARG A 245 -15.75 14.32 2.00
N ALA A 246 -14.74 15.15 2.13
CA ALA A 246 -13.50 14.79 2.81
C ALA A 246 -13.74 14.29 4.25
N SER A 247 -14.69 14.88 4.98
CA SER A 247 -15.07 14.46 6.33
C SER A 247 -15.65 13.03 6.38
N GLU A 248 -16.53 12.67 5.44
CA GLU A 248 -17.10 11.30 5.35
C GLU A 248 -16.03 10.28 4.97
N ILE A 249 -15.16 10.65 4.03
CA ILE A 249 -14.01 9.84 3.64
C ILE A 249 -13.04 9.65 4.83
N SER A 250 -12.86 10.67 5.65
CA SER A 250 -12.03 10.58 6.85
C SER A 250 -12.66 9.66 7.91
N VAL A 251 -13.97 9.73 8.13
CA VAL A 251 -14.69 8.78 9.02
C VAL A 251 -14.52 7.35 8.50
N PHE A 252 -14.74 7.14 7.20
CA PHE A 252 -14.50 5.85 6.57
C PHE A 252 -13.07 5.36 6.80
N GLY A 253 -12.06 6.23 6.62
CA GLY A 253 -10.66 5.89 6.85
C GLY A 253 -10.35 5.51 8.30
N LEU A 254 -10.87 6.28 9.28
CA LEU A 254 -10.70 5.98 10.71
C LEU A 254 -11.31 4.63 11.08
N LEU A 255 -12.56 4.40 10.68
CA LEU A 255 -13.23 3.13 10.94
C LEU A 255 -12.57 1.98 10.21
N GLY A 256 -12.08 2.20 8.99
CA GLY A 256 -11.34 1.21 8.22
C GLY A 256 -10.01 0.81 8.89
N LEU A 257 -9.24 1.78 9.43
CA LEU A 257 -8.00 1.50 10.16
C LEU A 257 -8.27 0.69 11.44
N LEU A 258 -9.31 1.04 12.21
CA LEU A 258 -9.71 0.29 13.40
C LEU A 258 -10.17 -1.12 13.04
N ALA A 259 -10.99 -1.25 12.00
CA ALA A 259 -11.47 -2.55 11.52
C ALA A 259 -10.32 -3.43 11.01
N GLY A 260 -9.36 -2.85 10.30
CA GLY A 260 -8.16 -3.55 9.86
C GLY A 260 -7.32 -4.07 11.03
N ALA A 261 -7.13 -3.25 12.07
CA ALA A 261 -6.45 -3.66 13.28
C ALA A 261 -7.19 -4.81 14.00
N ALA A 262 -8.50 -4.68 14.19
CA ALA A 262 -9.34 -5.74 14.78
C ALA A 262 -9.32 -7.01 13.93
N GLY A 263 -9.35 -6.87 12.60
CA GLY A 263 -9.22 -7.96 11.64
C GLY A 263 -7.89 -8.68 11.75
N GLY A 264 -6.80 -7.97 11.98
CA GLY A 264 -5.47 -8.56 12.24
C GLY A 264 -5.45 -9.44 13.48
N VAL A 265 -6.04 -8.97 14.59
CA VAL A 265 -6.14 -9.72 15.85
C VAL A 265 -7.05 -10.95 15.70
N THR A 266 -8.25 -10.77 15.13
CA THR A 266 -9.20 -11.88 14.90
C THR A 266 -8.67 -12.88 13.87
N GLY A 267 -8.02 -12.40 12.80
CA GLY A 267 -7.33 -13.22 11.81
C GLY A 267 -6.23 -14.07 12.43
N GLY A 268 -5.42 -13.52 13.33
CA GLY A 268 -4.44 -14.28 14.10
C GLY A 268 -5.06 -15.35 15.01
N ALA A 269 -6.22 -15.07 15.62
CA ALA A 269 -6.96 -16.05 16.41
C ALA A 269 -7.54 -17.19 15.53
N LEU A 270 -8.11 -16.84 14.38
CA LEU A 270 -8.59 -17.80 13.38
C LEU A 270 -7.46 -18.67 12.84
N ASP A 271 -6.29 -18.06 12.57
CA ASP A 271 -5.09 -18.77 12.10
C ASP A 271 -4.63 -19.85 13.10
N ARG A 272 -4.60 -19.51 14.38
CA ARG A 272 -4.28 -20.49 15.45
C ARG A 272 -5.29 -21.63 15.51
N ARG A 273 -6.58 -21.37 15.25
CA ARG A 273 -7.65 -22.37 15.38
C ARG A 273 -7.82 -23.23 14.12
N PHE A 274 -7.75 -22.65 12.95
CA PHE A 274 -8.10 -23.29 11.67
C PHE A 274 -6.92 -23.47 10.72
N GLY A 275 -5.77 -22.88 11.03
CA GLY A 275 -4.59 -22.83 10.16
C GLY A 275 -4.59 -21.67 9.16
N SER A 276 -3.40 -21.31 8.68
CA SER A 276 -3.19 -20.11 7.84
C SER A 276 -3.90 -20.19 6.50
N LYS A 277 -3.89 -21.35 5.86
CA LYS A 277 -4.53 -21.53 4.54
C LYS A 277 -6.05 -21.32 4.62
N ARG A 278 -6.72 -21.94 5.60
CA ARG A 278 -8.18 -21.83 5.73
C ARG A 278 -8.59 -20.40 6.10
N THR A 279 -7.83 -19.75 6.98
CA THR A 279 -8.07 -18.36 7.35
C THR A 279 -7.93 -17.42 6.16
N LEU A 280 -6.89 -17.60 5.33
CA LEU A 280 -6.68 -16.83 4.11
C LEU A 280 -7.81 -17.05 3.10
N LEU A 281 -8.19 -18.30 2.84
CA LEU A 281 -9.26 -18.63 1.90
C LEU A 281 -10.59 -18.03 2.35
N LEU A 282 -10.93 -18.15 3.65
CA LEU A 282 -12.15 -17.57 4.21
C LEU A 282 -12.15 -16.05 4.09
N ALA A 283 -11.09 -15.39 4.53
CA ALA A 283 -11.01 -13.94 4.51
C ALA A 283 -11.04 -13.37 3.08
N LEU A 284 -10.37 -14.04 2.12
CA LEU A 284 -10.43 -13.67 0.70
C LEU A 284 -11.82 -13.91 0.09
N ALA A 285 -12.47 -15.02 0.43
CA ALA A 285 -13.81 -15.31 -0.06
C ALA A 285 -14.84 -14.30 0.48
N VAL A 286 -14.77 -13.95 1.77
CA VAL A 286 -15.60 -12.89 2.37
C VAL A 286 -15.33 -11.55 1.70
N MET A 287 -14.07 -11.18 1.49
CA MET A 287 -13.69 -9.93 0.85
C MET A 287 -14.19 -9.87 -0.60
N LEU A 288 -14.08 -10.98 -1.35
CA LEU A 288 -14.62 -11.09 -2.71
C LEU A 288 -16.14 -10.89 -2.71
N LEU A 289 -16.86 -11.59 -1.82
CA LEU A 289 -18.31 -11.46 -1.68
C LEU A 289 -18.71 -10.02 -1.35
N VAL A 290 -18.08 -9.42 -0.35
CA VAL A 290 -18.30 -8.02 0.05
C VAL A 290 -18.07 -7.08 -1.13
N SER A 291 -17.01 -7.29 -1.91
CA SER A 291 -16.72 -6.46 -3.09
C SER A 291 -17.76 -6.61 -4.19
N VAL A 292 -18.29 -7.83 -4.39
CA VAL A 292 -19.43 -8.05 -5.33
C VAL A 292 -20.68 -7.33 -4.82
N VAL A 293 -21.01 -7.44 -3.54
CA VAL A 293 -22.16 -6.75 -2.96
C VAL A 293 -21.99 -5.23 -3.06
N MET A 294 -20.79 -4.70 -2.79
CA MET A 294 -20.49 -3.28 -2.98
C MET A 294 -20.75 -2.83 -4.42
N LEU A 295 -20.31 -3.60 -5.41
CA LEU A 295 -20.56 -3.30 -6.82
C LEU A 295 -22.04 -3.25 -7.15
N LEU A 296 -22.84 -4.18 -6.60
CA LEU A 296 -24.29 -4.27 -6.86
C LEU A 296 -25.11 -3.17 -6.15
N VAL A 297 -24.64 -2.72 -4.98
CA VAL A 297 -25.35 -1.73 -4.15
C VAL A 297 -24.91 -0.30 -4.48
N LEU A 298 -23.78 -0.12 -5.19
CA LEU A 298 -23.26 1.21 -5.51
C LEU A 298 -24.23 1.95 -6.45
N PRO A 299 -24.81 3.08 -6.01
CA PRO A 299 -25.82 3.78 -6.81
C PRO A 299 -25.21 4.39 -8.07
N ALA A 300 -26.09 4.71 -9.04
CA ALA A 300 -25.71 5.60 -10.12
C ALA A 300 -25.27 6.96 -9.56
N PRO A 301 -24.34 7.68 -10.23
CA PRO A 301 -23.93 9.00 -9.77
C PRO A 301 -25.15 9.92 -9.70
N ALA A 302 -25.41 10.46 -8.52
CA ALA A 302 -26.47 11.43 -8.32
C ALA A 302 -25.95 12.62 -7.50
N PRO A 303 -26.33 13.86 -7.85
CA PRO A 303 -25.98 15.01 -7.03
C PRO A 303 -26.66 14.87 -5.66
N ARG A 304 -25.91 15.10 -4.60
CA ARG A 304 -26.45 15.08 -3.24
C ARG A 304 -27.22 16.37 -2.97
N PRO A 305 -28.46 16.32 -2.47
CA PRO A 305 -29.21 17.52 -2.09
C PRO A 305 -28.44 18.32 -1.02
N ALA A 306 -28.49 19.63 -1.11
CA ALA A 306 -27.90 20.49 -0.08
C ALA A 306 -28.61 20.26 1.28
N GLY A 307 -27.83 20.19 2.37
CA GLY A 307 -28.39 20.03 3.73
C GLY A 307 -28.59 18.59 4.20
N VAL A 308 -28.27 17.56 3.38
CA VAL A 308 -28.30 16.18 3.85
C VAL A 308 -27.15 15.95 4.84
N ALA A 309 -27.49 15.40 6.03
CA ALA A 309 -26.51 15.08 7.08
C ALA A 309 -25.49 14.04 6.58
N LEU A 310 -24.31 14.05 7.20
CA LEU A 310 -23.24 13.07 6.99
C LEU A 310 -23.80 11.64 7.16
N LEU A 311 -23.55 10.76 6.19
CA LEU A 311 -23.92 9.34 6.22
C LEU A 311 -25.43 9.08 6.48
N ALA A 312 -26.31 9.99 6.03
CA ALA A 312 -27.75 9.89 6.27
C ALA A 312 -28.48 8.93 5.31
N ALA A 313 -27.95 8.72 4.11
CA ALA A 313 -28.57 7.83 3.16
C ALA A 313 -28.29 6.35 3.51
N ARG A 314 -29.32 5.49 3.34
CA ARG A 314 -29.15 4.03 3.55
C ARG A 314 -27.99 3.44 2.73
N GLY A 315 -27.80 3.93 1.49
CA GLY A 315 -26.70 3.50 0.62
C GLY A 315 -25.31 3.83 1.20
N ASP A 316 -25.17 5.01 1.84
CA ASP A 316 -23.92 5.41 2.50
C ASP A 316 -23.56 4.45 3.65
N LEU A 317 -24.54 4.13 4.50
CA LEU A 317 -24.35 3.24 5.64
C LEU A 317 -24.03 1.82 5.20
N VAL A 318 -24.71 1.32 4.16
CA VAL A 318 -24.44 -0.01 3.61
C VAL A 318 -23.04 -0.06 3.01
N PHE A 319 -22.65 0.93 2.21
CA PHE A 319 -21.30 0.98 1.65
C PHE A 319 -20.24 1.06 2.74
N LEU A 320 -20.44 1.89 3.76
CA LEU A 320 -19.54 2.01 4.91
C LEU A 320 -19.41 0.70 5.66
N ALA A 321 -20.53 0.02 5.96
CA ALA A 321 -20.50 -1.28 6.64
C ALA A 321 -19.72 -2.33 5.84
N LEU A 322 -19.97 -2.42 4.53
CA LEU A 322 -19.24 -3.34 3.65
C LEU A 322 -17.74 -3.00 3.60
N ALA A 323 -17.39 -1.72 3.54
CA ALA A 323 -15.99 -1.27 3.53
C ALA A 323 -15.28 -1.56 4.87
N ILE A 324 -15.98 -1.47 6.01
CA ILE A 324 -15.47 -1.88 7.33
C ILE A 324 -15.17 -3.39 7.33
N VAL A 325 -16.09 -4.21 6.81
CA VAL A 325 -15.85 -5.67 6.69
C VAL A 325 -14.68 -5.96 5.77
N ALA A 326 -14.56 -5.29 4.62
CA ALA A 326 -13.43 -5.44 3.72
C ALA A 326 -12.10 -5.08 4.42
N SER A 327 -12.08 -3.99 5.19
CA SER A 327 -10.91 -3.58 5.97
C SER A 327 -10.52 -4.61 7.05
N ALA A 328 -11.50 -5.20 7.73
CA ALA A 328 -11.24 -6.29 8.67
C ALA A 328 -10.67 -7.53 7.97
N CYS A 329 -11.20 -7.89 6.79
CA CYS A 329 -10.64 -8.97 5.98
C CYS A 329 -9.20 -8.67 5.56
N LEU A 330 -8.88 -7.44 5.18
CA LEU A 330 -7.51 -7.04 4.86
C LEU A 330 -6.56 -7.29 6.03
N GLY A 331 -6.94 -6.90 7.24
CA GLY A 331 -6.14 -7.15 8.44
C GLY A 331 -5.92 -8.65 8.70
N ALA A 332 -6.97 -9.45 8.58
CA ALA A 332 -6.90 -10.91 8.74
C ALA A 332 -5.98 -11.56 7.67
N ILE A 333 -6.10 -11.13 6.42
CA ILE A 333 -5.25 -11.61 5.32
C ILE A 333 -3.79 -11.25 5.55
N LEU A 334 -3.49 -10.03 6.02
CA LEU A 334 -2.14 -9.62 6.39
C LEU A 334 -1.51 -10.52 7.45
N ALA A 335 -2.26 -10.80 8.53
CA ALA A 335 -1.79 -11.65 9.62
C ALA A 335 -1.57 -13.09 9.15
N ALA A 336 -2.58 -13.71 8.54
CA ALA A 336 -2.53 -15.10 8.10
C ALA A 336 -1.52 -15.34 6.96
N SER A 337 -1.32 -14.35 6.07
CA SER A 337 -0.33 -14.42 4.99
C SER A 337 1.10 -14.51 5.51
N ARG A 338 1.43 -13.78 6.58
CA ARG A 338 2.73 -13.86 7.23
C ARG A 338 2.94 -15.20 7.91
N SER A 339 1.94 -15.68 8.66
CA SER A 339 1.96 -17.01 9.29
C SER A 339 2.13 -18.12 8.26
N MET A 340 1.40 -18.03 7.12
CA MET A 340 1.55 -19.00 6.03
C MET A 340 2.97 -19.03 5.47
N MET A 341 3.60 -17.86 5.31
CA MET A 341 4.98 -17.77 4.86
C MET A 341 5.94 -18.45 5.83
N VAL A 342 5.78 -18.23 7.15
CA VAL A 342 6.58 -18.91 8.18
C VAL A 342 6.43 -20.43 8.07
N ARG A 343 5.20 -20.94 7.94
CA ARG A 343 4.93 -22.39 7.88
C ARG A 343 5.45 -23.05 6.61
N LEU A 344 5.52 -22.33 5.50
CA LEU A 344 6.01 -22.87 4.22
C LEU A 344 7.52 -22.78 4.08
N SER A 345 8.18 -21.87 4.79
CA SER A 345 9.60 -21.61 4.66
C SER A 345 10.43 -22.62 5.47
N PRO A 346 11.59 -23.07 4.96
CA PRO A 346 12.56 -23.81 5.75
C PRO A 346 13.04 -22.99 6.95
N ALA A 347 13.11 -23.60 8.14
CA ALA A 347 13.43 -22.89 9.37
C ALA A 347 14.83 -22.24 9.37
N ASP A 348 15.80 -22.89 8.75
CA ASP A 348 17.19 -22.43 8.58
C ASP A 348 17.34 -21.22 7.62
N ARG A 349 16.34 -20.98 6.76
CA ARG A 349 16.35 -19.94 5.72
C ARG A 349 15.19 -18.97 5.81
N LEU A 350 14.49 -18.89 6.93
CA LEU A 350 13.29 -18.10 7.13
C LEU A 350 13.45 -16.62 6.72
N GLY A 351 14.58 -16.00 7.10
CA GLY A 351 14.85 -14.59 6.78
C GLY A 351 15.00 -14.33 5.29
N GLU A 352 15.57 -15.25 4.53
CA GLU A 352 15.71 -15.17 3.07
C GLU A 352 14.36 -15.23 2.38
N PHE A 353 13.53 -16.20 2.77
CA PHE A 353 12.18 -16.35 2.22
C PHE A 353 11.23 -15.21 2.60
N PHE A 354 11.42 -14.60 3.79
CA PHE A 354 10.71 -13.36 4.14
C PHE A 354 11.15 -12.17 3.26
N GLY A 355 12.43 -12.08 2.92
CA GLY A 355 12.93 -11.11 1.93
C GLY A 355 12.25 -11.28 0.58
N LEU A 356 12.10 -12.52 0.09
CA LEU A 356 11.35 -12.85 -1.13
C LEU A 356 9.87 -12.47 -1.03
N TYR A 357 9.24 -12.73 0.12
CA TYR A 357 7.85 -12.37 0.40
C TYR A 357 7.61 -10.85 0.25
N VAL A 358 8.49 -10.02 0.78
CA VAL A 358 8.42 -8.56 0.66
C VAL A 358 8.69 -8.11 -0.78
N MET A 359 9.72 -8.67 -1.42
CA MET A 359 10.13 -8.33 -2.77
C MET A 359 9.04 -8.65 -3.80
N VAL A 360 8.44 -9.83 -3.74
CA VAL A 360 7.38 -10.26 -4.67
C VAL A 360 6.14 -9.38 -4.52
N GLY A 361 5.79 -8.97 -3.30
CA GLY A 361 4.66 -8.05 -3.09
C GLY A 361 4.87 -6.65 -3.68
N ARG A 362 6.12 -6.24 -3.91
CA ARG A 362 6.44 -4.96 -4.55
C ARG A 362 6.62 -5.08 -6.07
N ALA A 363 7.09 -6.24 -6.55
CA ALA A 363 7.42 -6.44 -7.94
C ALA A 363 6.23 -6.25 -8.90
N SER A 364 5.00 -6.52 -8.43
CA SER A 364 3.76 -6.39 -9.21
C SER A 364 2.93 -5.16 -8.87
N SER A 365 3.36 -4.33 -7.92
CA SER A 365 2.56 -3.20 -7.40
C SER A 365 2.08 -2.18 -8.45
N PHE A 366 2.68 -2.20 -9.64
CA PHE A 366 2.24 -1.38 -10.78
C PHE A 366 1.07 -2.00 -11.56
N ALA A 367 0.85 -3.33 -11.44
CA ALA A 367 -0.07 -4.06 -12.32
C ALA A 367 -1.54 -3.68 -12.06
N ALA A 368 -1.98 -3.67 -10.80
CA ALA A 368 -3.36 -3.34 -10.48
C ALA A 368 -3.72 -1.88 -10.84
N PRO A 369 -2.97 -0.84 -10.47
CA PRO A 369 -3.26 0.53 -10.90
C PRO A 369 -3.27 0.70 -12.42
N LEU A 370 -2.34 0.04 -13.13
CA LEU A 370 -2.29 0.07 -14.59
C LEU A 370 -3.55 -0.54 -15.22
N LEU A 371 -3.93 -1.72 -14.77
CA LEU A 371 -5.09 -2.43 -15.30
C LEU A 371 -6.40 -1.72 -14.95
N VAL A 372 -6.51 -1.13 -13.76
CA VAL A 372 -7.65 -0.27 -13.39
C VAL A 372 -7.74 0.93 -14.35
N ALA A 373 -6.61 1.59 -14.63
CA ALA A 373 -6.57 2.72 -15.55
C ALA A 373 -6.99 2.32 -16.98
N LEU A 374 -6.42 1.21 -17.50
CA LEU A 374 -6.75 0.67 -18.82
C LEU A 374 -8.23 0.25 -18.91
N ALA A 375 -8.72 -0.50 -17.93
CA ALA A 375 -10.11 -0.94 -17.90
C ALA A 375 -11.10 0.23 -17.77
N THR A 376 -10.77 1.25 -16.96
CA THR A 376 -11.56 2.48 -16.85
C THR A 376 -11.61 3.25 -18.18
N THR A 377 -10.45 3.37 -18.84
CA THR A 377 -10.37 4.05 -20.15
C THR A 377 -11.16 3.28 -21.22
N ALA A 378 -11.01 1.97 -21.27
CA ALA A 378 -11.66 1.12 -22.29
C ALA A 378 -13.19 1.03 -22.09
N SER A 379 -13.66 0.97 -20.83
CA SER A 379 -15.10 0.85 -20.52
C SER A 379 -15.81 2.19 -20.42
N GLY A 380 -15.09 3.31 -20.32
CA GLY A 380 -15.67 4.61 -19.97
C GLY A 380 -16.33 4.62 -18.59
N ASN A 381 -16.03 3.65 -17.71
CA ASN A 381 -16.69 3.47 -16.43
C ASN A 381 -15.67 3.12 -15.32
N GLN A 382 -15.45 4.06 -14.40
CA GLN A 382 -14.50 3.88 -13.30
C GLN A 382 -14.88 2.73 -12.36
N THR A 383 -16.19 2.50 -12.14
CA THR A 383 -16.67 1.41 -11.25
C THR A 383 -16.31 0.05 -11.86
N MET A 384 -16.57 -0.14 -13.15
CA MET A 384 -16.21 -1.36 -13.87
C MET A 384 -14.69 -1.55 -13.92
N GLY A 385 -13.93 -0.48 -14.12
CA GLY A 385 -12.47 -0.53 -14.09
C GLY A 385 -11.94 -1.01 -12.74
N VAL A 386 -12.37 -0.41 -11.65
CA VAL A 386 -11.90 -0.75 -10.31
C VAL A 386 -12.36 -2.13 -9.86
N PHE A 387 -13.67 -2.41 -9.86
CA PHE A 387 -14.19 -3.69 -9.38
C PHE A 387 -13.86 -4.83 -10.33
N GLY A 388 -13.89 -4.63 -11.65
CA GLY A 388 -13.56 -5.67 -12.63
C GLY A 388 -12.13 -6.21 -12.43
N VAL A 389 -11.16 -5.32 -12.27
CA VAL A 389 -9.77 -5.71 -12.00
C VAL A 389 -9.65 -6.34 -10.60
N ALA A 390 -10.18 -5.69 -9.56
CA ALA A 390 -10.06 -6.16 -8.19
C ALA A 390 -10.68 -7.57 -8.02
N LEU A 391 -11.91 -7.78 -8.51
CA LEU A 391 -12.60 -9.06 -8.42
C LEU A 391 -11.87 -10.17 -9.20
N THR A 392 -11.39 -9.86 -10.42
CA THR A 392 -10.64 -10.82 -11.24
C THR A 392 -9.36 -11.27 -10.53
N PHE A 393 -8.59 -10.33 -10.00
CA PHE A 393 -7.34 -10.64 -9.31
C PHE A 393 -7.57 -11.38 -7.98
N MET A 394 -8.57 -10.98 -7.20
CA MET A 394 -8.92 -11.70 -5.96
C MET A 394 -9.41 -13.11 -6.24
N LEU A 395 -10.23 -13.31 -7.28
CA LEU A 395 -10.72 -14.62 -7.67
C LEU A 395 -9.57 -15.53 -8.15
N LEU A 396 -8.72 -15.04 -9.06
CA LEU A 396 -7.54 -15.77 -9.51
C LEU A 396 -6.60 -16.12 -8.36
N GLY A 397 -6.35 -15.18 -7.47
CA GLY A 397 -5.54 -15.39 -6.27
C GLY A 397 -6.14 -16.43 -5.33
N LEU A 398 -7.47 -16.43 -5.14
CA LEU A 398 -8.21 -17.41 -4.34
C LEU A 398 -8.06 -18.82 -4.93
N VAL A 399 -8.23 -18.96 -6.25
CA VAL A 399 -8.08 -20.26 -6.96
C VAL A 399 -6.64 -20.77 -6.83
N LEU A 400 -5.64 -19.90 -7.03
CA LEU A 400 -4.24 -20.29 -6.91
C LEU A 400 -3.87 -20.66 -5.48
N LEU A 401 -4.37 -19.92 -4.50
CA LEU A 401 -4.16 -20.22 -3.08
C LEU A 401 -4.77 -21.57 -2.69
N GLY A 402 -5.91 -21.95 -3.28
CA GLY A 402 -6.53 -23.25 -3.10
C GLY A 402 -5.59 -24.42 -3.46
N ARG A 403 -4.71 -24.21 -4.45
CA ARG A 403 -3.73 -25.21 -4.90
C ARG A 403 -2.45 -25.29 -4.06
N VAL A 404 -2.23 -24.38 -3.13
CA VAL A 404 -1.10 -24.42 -2.21
C VAL A 404 -1.34 -25.49 -1.16
N GLN A 405 -0.37 -26.35 -0.93
CA GLN A 405 -0.43 -27.36 0.13
C GLN A 405 0.32 -26.85 1.36
N GLU A 406 -0.41 -26.72 2.47
CA GLU A 406 0.19 -26.43 3.77
C GLU A 406 0.83 -27.73 4.28
N ARG A 407 2.16 -27.75 4.49
CA ARG A 407 2.80 -28.86 5.16
C ARG A 407 2.23 -28.88 6.59
N GLN A 408 1.51 -29.92 6.94
CA GLN A 408 1.30 -30.22 8.35
C GLN A 408 2.68 -30.58 8.91
N VAL A 409 3.23 -29.70 9.73
CA VAL A 409 4.35 -30.05 10.57
C VAL A 409 3.78 -31.05 11.60
N PRO A 410 4.33 -32.28 11.67
CA PRO A 410 3.86 -33.28 12.63
C PRO A 410 4.04 -32.79 14.06
#